data_a17626482d4a3c39f74966b00ed295a1
#
_entry.id   a17626482d4a3c39f74966b00ed295a1
#
_cell.length_a   1.000
_cell.length_b   1.000
_cell.length_c   1.000
_cell.angle_alpha   90.00
_cell.angle_beta   90.00
_cell.angle_gamma   90.00
#
_symmetry.space_group_name_H-M   'P 1'
#
loop_
_entity.id
_entity.type
_entity.pdbx_description
1 polymer ?
#
loop_
_entity_poly.entity_id
_entity_poly.type
_entity_poly.pdbx_seq_one_letter_code
_entity_poly.pdbx_strand_id
1 'polypeptide(L)'
;MSDNKTVTPVTRRQAIATVAGGVSLLAAPSIVSAQTPLTVKFVQQRGLLYLPVDMMVSGGVLQKEATKLGLGKVDATVTTLSGPGPVTDALLSGAADYGTAALPSLLTLWDKTHGTPNEVKAVGTVANGAMVLYTINPNVKTIADFTEKDRIAVPSVRISFNAMMLEMAAEKQWGDPHKLDHLTVGLGHPDAVAALSAGYGKATVTAHIAVQPFTDRGLKLPGAHVIADSREVFGGPLTQITLLATKQTKDKNPVLFQAVANALQESIKRCSADKRAAAELWKKANNASESVDELFTLLSDPGFEFTSQPHRIAHFAAFLNRIDNMKSKVGDWKELFWETAYNQQGD
;
A
#
# COMPACT_ATOMS: atom_id res chain seq x y z
N MET A 1 13.90 -105.49 7.23
CA MET A 1 14.69 -104.86 8.30
C MET A 1 14.60 -103.38 8.08
N SER A 2 13.80 -102.76 8.90
CA SER A 2 13.36 -101.37 8.78
C SER A 2 14.01 -100.52 9.86
N ASP A 3 14.83 -99.57 9.52
CA ASP A 3 15.40 -98.60 10.47
C ASP A 3 14.56 -97.34 10.49
N ASN A 4 13.90 -97.20 11.58
CA ASN A 4 13.01 -96.09 11.89
C ASN A 4 13.86 -94.99 12.60
N LYS A 5 14.20 -93.84 11.91
CA LYS A 5 14.83 -92.70 12.54
C LYS A 5 13.79 -91.73 12.99
N THR A 6 13.61 -91.68 14.29
CA THR A 6 12.78 -90.68 15.03
C THR A 6 13.32 -89.25 14.89
N VAL A 7 12.58 -88.37 14.33
CA VAL A 7 12.85 -86.91 14.27
C VAL A 7 12.19 -86.27 15.51
N THR A 8 12.98 -85.67 16.39
CA THR A 8 12.55 -84.94 17.55
C THR A 8 12.13 -83.50 17.15
N PRO A 9 11.00 -83.01 17.57
CA PRO A 9 10.58 -81.66 17.23
C PRO A 9 11.28 -80.60 18.09
N VAL A 10 11.92 -79.62 17.43
CA VAL A 10 12.52 -78.44 18.06
C VAL A 10 11.47 -77.55 18.54
N THR A 11 11.42 -77.34 19.87
CA THR A 11 10.42 -76.44 20.54
C THR A 11 10.70 -74.94 20.26
N ARG A 12 9.65 -74.18 20.13
CA ARG A 12 9.59 -72.74 19.84
C ARG A 12 10.43 -71.86 20.78
N ARG A 13 11.04 -72.43 21.82
CA ARG A 13 11.86 -71.68 22.82
C ARG A 13 13.35 -71.58 22.49
N GLN A 14 13.84 -72.31 21.52
CA GLN A 14 15.26 -72.30 21.16
C GLN A 14 15.62 -71.42 19.94
N ALA A 15 14.61 -70.77 19.32
CA ALA A 15 14.82 -69.85 18.18
C ALA A 15 14.97 -68.38 18.57
N ILE A 16 15.08 -68.05 19.89
CA ILE A 16 15.10 -66.65 20.37
C ILE A 16 16.50 -66.20 20.83
N ALA A 17 17.52 -66.99 20.69
CA ALA A 17 18.81 -66.71 21.28
C ALA A 17 19.92 -66.31 20.29
N THR A 18 19.65 -65.91 19.03
CA THR A 18 20.77 -65.57 18.11
C THR A 18 20.34 -64.44 17.14
N VAL A 19 19.78 -63.31 17.68
CA VAL A 19 19.72 -62.04 16.95
C VAL A 19 19.96 -60.88 17.96
N ALA A 20 21.17 -60.87 18.51
CA ALA A 20 21.69 -59.72 19.25
C ALA A 20 22.92 -59.22 18.50
N GLY A 21 22.78 -58.26 17.63
CA GLY A 21 23.93 -57.67 16.92
C GLY A 21 23.54 -57.04 15.61
N GLY A 22 22.97 -55.83 15.65
CA GLY A 22 22.78 -55.07 14.40
C GLY A 22 21.59 -54.12 14.45
N VAL A 23 21.52 -53.25 15.44
CA VAL A 23 20.65 -52.06 15.31
C VAL A 23 21.37 -51.07 14.38
N SER A 24 21.23 -51.28 13.08
CA SER A 24 21.46 -50.23 12.12
C SER A 24 20.39 -49.20 12.35
N LEU A 25 20.74 -48.05 12.95
CA LEU A 25 19.98 -46.85 12.93
C LEU A 25 19.80 -46.47 11.43
N LEU A 26 18.74 -46.96 10.82
CA LEU A 26 18.19 -46.38 9.61
C LEU A 26 17.75 -44.96 10.00
N ALA A 27 18.63 -43.98 9.76
CA ALA A 27 18.24 -42.57 9.72
C ALA A 27 17.10 -42.50 8.70
N ALA A 28 15.86 -42.48 9.19
CA ALA A 28 14.72 -42.17 8.35
C ALA A 28 15.03 -40.83 7.71
N PRO A 29 15.00 -40.67 6.38
CA PRO A 29 15.11 -39.37 5.78
C PRO A 29 13.96 -38.56 6.36
N SER A 30 14.29 -37.45 7.06
CA SER A 30 13.30 -36.45 7.46
C SER A 30 12.59 -36.06 6.17
N ILE A 31 11.35 -36.50 6.00
CA ILE A 31 10.47 -35.99 4.96
C ILE A 31 10.29 -34.52 5.30
N VAL A 32 11.12 -33.66 4.70
CA VAL A 32 10.88 -32.24 4.68
C VAL A 32 9.56 -32.10 3.93
N SER A 33 8.47 -32.06 4.69
CA SER A 33 7.16 -31.73 4.13
C SER A 33 7.33 -30.36 3.50
N ALA A 34 7.29 -30.31 2.17
CA ALA A 34 7.29 -29.06 1.45
C ALA A 34 6.03 -28.30 1.88
N GLN A 35 6.18 -27.34 2.81
CA GLN A 35 5.07 -26.49 3.22
C GLN A 35 4.54 -25.79 1.97
N THR A 36 3.24 -25.89 1.74
CA THR A 36 2.58 -25.14 0.68
C THR A 36 2.91 -23.65 0.85
N PRO A 37 3.39 -22.97 -0.20
CA PRO A 37 3.70 -21.56 -0.11
C PRO A 37 2.54 -20.75 0.42
N LEU A 38 2.82 -19.81 1.32
CA LEU A 38 1.84 -18.85 1.79
C LEU A 38 1.62 -17.80 0.69
N THR A 39 0.41 -17.68 0.19
CA THR A 39 0.08 -16.67 -0.83
C THR A 39 -0.37 -15.39 -0.16
N VAL A 40 0.17 -14.23 -0.61
CA VAL A 40 -0.18 -12.90 -0.14
C VAL A 40 -0.43 -11.97 -1.32
N LYS A 41 -1.58 -11.31 -1.32
CA LYS A 41 -2.01 -10.42 -2.40
C LYS A 41 -2.05 -8.98 -1.91
N PHE A 42 -1.25 -8.14 -2.53
CA PHE A 42 -1.27 -6.69 -2.32
C PHE A 42 -1.95 -6.00 -3.50
N VAL A 43 -2.70 -4.95 -3.20
CA VAL A 43 -3.24 -4.02 -4.20
C VAL A 43 -2.80 -2.60 -3.88
N GLN A 44 -2.43 -1.85 -4.91
CA GLN A 44 -1.99 -0.46 -4.78
C GLN A 44 -2.39 0.37 -5.99
N GLN A 45 -2.26 1.68 -5.89
CA GLN A 45 -2.32 2.57 -7.05
C GLN A 45 -0.92 2.75 -7.65
N ARG A 46 -0.83 3.43 -8.77
CA ARG A 46 0.45 3.75 -9.42
C ARG A 46 1.02 5.06 -8.88
N GLY A 47 2.29 5.05 -8.46
CA GLY A 47 2.99 6.25 -8.00
C GLY A 47 4.21 5.90 -7.14
N LEU A 48 5.15 6.83 -6.99
CA LEU A 48 6.37 6.64 -6.20
C LEU A 48 6.10 6.44 -4.71
N LEU A 49 4.98 6.96 -4.20
CA LEU A 49 4.59 6.81 -2.79
C LEU A 49 4.34 5.35 -2.37
N TYR A 50 4.11 4.45 -3.34
CA TYR A 50 3.86 3.03 -3.09
C TYR A 50 5.12 2.16 -3.15
N LEU A 51 6.28 2.76 -3.45
CA LEU A 51 7.56 2.06 -3.61
C LEU A 51 7.95 1.16 -2.42
N PRO A 52 7.66 1.49 -1.13
CA PRO A 52 7.94 0.55 -0.05
C PRO A 52 7.21 -0.80 -0.19
N VAL A 53 6.02 -0.85 -0.81
CA VAL A 53 5.32 -2.11 -1.09
C VAL A 53 6.00 -2.87 -2.23
N ASP A 54 6.44 -2.18 -3.27
CA ASP A 54 7.26 -2.79 -4.33
C ASP A 54 8.57 -3.35 -3.76
N MET A 55 9.19 -2.63 -2.81
CA MET A 55 10.40 -3.08 -2.09
C MET A 55 10.12 -4.32 -1.24
N MET A 56 8.97 -4.37 -0.56
CA MET A 56 8.56 -5.55 0.23
C MET A 56 8.50 -6.80 -0.65
N VAL A 57 7.85 -6.71 -1.80
CA VAL A 57 7.54 -7.86 -2.66
C VAL A 57 8.69 -8.10 -3.65
N SER A 58 8.92 -7.19 -4.58
CA SER A 58 9.94 -7.33 -5.65
C SER A 58 11.36 -7.23 -5.13
N GLY A 59 11.59 -6.50 -4.03
CA GLY A 59 12.88 -6.42 -3.32
C GLY A 59 13.14 -7.60 -2.38
N GLY A 60 12.18 -8.52 -2.22
CA GLY A 60 12.32 -9.75 -1.43
C GLY A 60 12.39 -9.51 0.08
N VAL A 61 11.98 -8.33 0.57
CA VAL A 61 12.03 -7.99 2.00
C VAL A 61 11.03 -8.83 2.78
N LEU A 62 9.81 -9.01 2.25
CA LEU A 62 8.78 -9.82 2.91
C LEU A 62 9.23 -11.26 3.12
N GLN A 63 9.85 -11.90 2.13
CA GLN A 63 10.37 -13.26 2.29
C GLN A 63 11.44 -13.35 3.39
N LYS A 64 12.31 -12.34 3.49
CA LYS A 64 13.34 -12.30 4.54
C LYS A 64 12.74 -12.18 5.94
N GLU A 65 11.75 -11.28 6.12
CA GLU A 65 11.08 -11.11 7.42
C GLU A 65 10.22 -12.34 7.78
N ALA A 66 9.55 -12.95 6.81
CA ALA A 66 8.81 -14.20 7.01
C ALA A 66 9.74 -15.34 7.48
N THR A 67 10.91 -15.48 6.84
CA THR A 67 11.91 -16.49 7.23
C THR A 67 12.44 -16.28 8.65
N LYS A 68 12.66 -15.02 9.08
CA LYS A 68 13.07 -14.71 10.46
C LYS A 68 12.03 -15.15 11.50
N LEU A 69 10.76 -15.17 11.13
CA LEU A 69 9.65 -15.62 11.97
C LEU A 69 9.31 -17.12 11.81
N GLY A 70 10.16 -17.88 11.13
CA GLY A 70 10.00 -19.33 10.95
C GLY A 70 8.97 -19.71 9.89
N LEU A 71 8.50 -18.77 9.08
CA LEU A 71 7.60 -19.05 7.95
C LEU A 71 8.38 -19.62 6.77
N GLY A 72 7.74 -20.51 6.02
CA GLY A 72 8.27 -21.07 4.78
C GLY A 72 8.26 -20.06 3.62
N LYS A 73 8.11 -20.59 2.40
CA LYS A 73 8.03 -19.74 1.20
C LYS A 73 6.77 -18.89 1.21
N VAL A 74 6.93 -17.60 0.89
CA VAL A 74 5.84 -16.64 0.72
C VAL A 74 5.79 -16.21 -0.74
N ASP A 75 4.70 -16.54 -1.43
CA ASP A 75 4.42 -16.09 -2.79
C ASP A 75 3.56 -14.83 -2.72
N ALA A 76 4.21 -13.67 -2.85
CA ALA A 76 3.55 -12.38 -2.77
C ALA A 76 3.40 -11.75 -4.17
N THR A 77 2.24 -11.12 -4.40
CA THR A 77 1.94 -10.40 -5.64
C THR A 77 1.47 -8.98 -5.35
N VAL A 78 1.78 -8.04 -6.25
CA VAL A 78 1.28 -6.67 -6.23
C VAL A 78 0.46 -6.44 -7.48
N THR A 79 -0.79 -6.03 -7.33
CA THR A 79 -1.66 -5.62 -8.45
C THR A 79 -1.91 -4.12 -8.36
N THR A 80 -1.64 -3.41 -9.46
CA THR A 80 -1.90 -1.97 -9.58
C THR A 80 -3.30 -1.72 -10.11
N LEU A 81 -4.08 -0.91 -9.37
CA LEU A 81 -5.45 -0.55 -9.68
C LEU A 81 -5.57 0.94 -10.01
N SER A 82 -6.65 1.35 -10.67
CA SER A 82 -6.82 2.70 -11.22
C SER A 82 -7.09 3.79 -10.18
N GLY A 83 -7.55 3.42 -8.98
CA GLY A 83 -7.92 4.40 -7.95
C GLY A 83 -8.28 3.78 -6.60
N PRO A 84 -8.63 4.61 -5.60
CA PRO A 84 -8.91 4.13 -4.25
C PRO A 84 -10.17 3.26 -4.14
N GLY A 85 -11.20 3.48 -4.95
CA GLY A 85 -12.41 2.66 -4.97
C GLY A 85 -12.11 1.19 -5.24
N PRO A 86 -11.51 0.84 -6.39
CA PRO A 86 -11.11 -0.54 -6.70
C PRO A 86 -10.19 -1.19 -5.66
N VAL A 87 -9.28 -0.42 -5.02
CA VAL A 87 -8.44 -0.92 -3.93
C VAL A 87 -9.29 -1.31 -2.71
N THR A 88 -10.22 -0.44 -2.33
CA THR A 88 -11.17 -0.69 -1.24
C THR A 88 -12.03 -1.92 -1.50
N ASP A 89 -12.59 -2.04 -2.69
CA ASP A 89 -13.45 -3.16 -3.09
C ASP A 89 -12.68 -4.48 -3.06
N ALA A 90 -11.44 -4.51 -3.56
CA ALA A 90 -10.59 -5.69 -3.52
C ALA A 90 -10.26 -6.12 -2.07
N LEU A 91 -10.03 -5.16 -1.18
CA LEU A 91 -9.74 -5.42 0.23
C LEU A 91 -11.00 -5.98 0.95
N LEU A 92 -12.15 -5.31 0.82
CA LEU A 92 -13.39 -5.70 1.50
C LEU A 92 -13.98 -7.00 0.99
N SER A 93 -13.81 -7.32 -0.30
CA SER A 93 -14.23 -8.60 -0.89
C SER A 93 -13.31 -9.78 -0.57
N GLY A 94 -12.12 -9.52 0.01
CA GLY A 94 -11.10 -10.54 0.24
C GLY A 94 -10.37 -10.98 -1.05
N ALA A 95 -10.53 -10.24 -2.16
CA ALA A 95 -9.74 -10.46 -3.38
C ALA A 95 -8.26 -10.09 -3.18
N ALA A 96 -7.98 -9.19 -2.23
CA ALA A 96 -6.65 -8.85 -1.74
C ALA A 96 -6.56 -8.98 -0.22
N ASP A 97 -5.37 -9.36 0.29
CA ASP A 97 -5.11 -9.44 1.73
C ASP A 97 -4.71 -8.08 2.31
N TYR A 98 -3.98 -7.28 1.52
CA TYR A 98 -3.50 -5.95 1.90
C TYR A 98 -3.75 -4.94 0.77
N GLY A 99 -4.11 -3.72 1.14
CA GLY A 99 -4.33 -2.64 0.19
C GLY A 99 -3.64 -1.36 0.63
N THR A 100 -3.00 -0.64 -0.29
CA THR A 100 -2.52 0.71 0.02
C THR A 100 -3.62 1.73 -0.22
N ALA A 101 -3.84 2.60 0.74
CA ALA A 101 -4.82 3.67 0.59
C ALA A 101 -4.33 4.97 1.22
N ALA A 102 -4.83 6.07 0.70
CA ALA A 102 -4.62 7.37 1.31
C ALA A 102 -5.42 7.52 2.61
N LEU A 103 -4.99 8.44 3.47
CA LEU A 103 -5.61 8.69 4.77
C LEU A 103 -7.15 8.85 4.73
N PRO A 104 -7.75 9.58 3.77
CA PRO A 104 -9.22 9.65 3.70
C PRO A 104 -9.90 8.29 3.57
N SER A 105 -9.32 7.40 2.76
CA SER A 105 -9.88 6.05 2.58
C SER A 105 -9.74 5.20 3.85
N LEU A 106 -8.62 5.29 4.57
CA LEU A 106 -8.48 4.65 5.87
C LEU A 106 -9.57 5.13 6.83
N LEU A 107 -9.74 6.45 6.97
CA LEU A 107 -10.71 7.04 7.89
C LEU A 107 -12.15 6.62 7.57
N THR A 108 -12.54 6.72 6.29
CA THR A 108 -13.90 6.35 5.87
C THR A 108 -14.17 4.83 5.95
N LEU A 109 -13.14 4.01 5.70
CA LEU A 109 -13.25 2.55 5.88
C LEU A 109 -13.38 2.19 7.35
N TRP A 110 -12.54 2.75 8.20
CA TRP A 110 -12.61 2.55 9.64
C TRP A 110 -13.97 3.00 10.20
N ASP A 111 -14.45 4.19 9.82
CA ASP A 111 -15.76 4.71 10.24
C ASP A 111 -16.91 3.73 9.93
N LYS A 112 -16.83 3.04 8.79
CA LYS A 112 -17.85 2.07 8.35
C LYS A 112 -17.67 0.68 8.93
N THR A 113 -16.49 0.31 9.39
CA THR A 113 -16.15 -1.09 9.71
C THR A 113 -15.70 -1.32 11.13
N HIS A 114 -15.35 -0.26 11.90
CA HIS A 114 -14.86 -0.43 13.27
C HIS A 114 -15.89 -1.13 14.16
N GLY A 115 -15.41 -1.98 15.05
CA GLY A 115 -16.24 -2.82 15.91
C GLY A 115 -16.96 -3.99 15.20
N THR A 116 -16.72 -4.20 13.91
CA THR A 116 -17.27 -5.33 13.15
C THR A 116 -16.20 -6.41 12.89
N PRO A 117 -16.62 -7.64 12.51
CA PRO A 117 -15.67 -8.68 12.09
C PRO A 117 -14.79 -8.30 10.88
N ASN A 118 -15.26 -7.35 10.07
CA ASN A 118 -14.55 -6.86 8.87
C ASN A 118 -13.81 -5.53 9.13
N GLU A 119 -13.53 -5.20 10.39
CA GLU A 119 -12.82 -3.97 10.73
C GLU A 119 -11.54 -3.81 9.91
N VAL A 120 -11.38 -2.63 9.31
CA VAL A 120 -10.20 -2.26 8.53
C VAL A 120 -9.38 -1.25 9.33
N LYS A 121 -8.09 -1.56 9.52
CA LYS A 121 -7.11 -0.65 10.12
C LYS A 121 -5.80 -0.67 9.31
N ALA A 122 -4.98 0.34 9.56
CA ALA A 122 -3.65 0.41 8.97
C ALA A 122 -2.67 -0.54 9.68
N VAL A 123 -1.89 -1.26 8.89
CA VAL A 123 -0.70 -2.01 9.34
C VAL A 123 0.43 -1.03 9.67
N GLY A 124 0.48 0.08 8.95
CA GLY A 124 1.43 1.17 9.15
C GLY A 124 1.28 2.26 8.09
N THR A 125 1.93 3.40 8.34
CA THR A 125 2.14 4.45 7.34
C THR A 125 3.20 3.98 6.33
N VAL A 126 3.11 4.42 5.10
CA VAL A 126 4.00 4.03 4.00
C VAL A 126 4.84 5.22 3.54
N ALA A 127 4.18 6.34 3.26
CA ALA A 127 4.84 7.52 2.71
C ALA A 127 3.99 8.78 2.89
N ASN A 128 4.70 9.91 2.91
CA ASN A 128 4.17 11.25 2.74
C ASN A 128 4.73 11.83 1.44
N GLY A 129 3.98 12.70 0.78
CA GLY A 129 4.44 13.36 -0.44
C GLY A 129 3.54 14.53 -0.81
N ALA A 130 4.09 15.47 -1.57
CA ALA A 130 3.31 16.58 -2.06
C ALA A 130 2.33 16.12 -3.14
N MET A 131 1.10 16.59 -3.05
CA MET A 131 0.15 16.63 -4.15
C MET A 131 0.17 18.03 -4.75
N VAL A 132 0.18 18.11 -6.07
CA VAL A 132 0.23 19.38 -6.78
C VAL A 132 -0.95 19.48 -7.73
N LEU A 133 -1.72 20.56 -7.57
CA LEU A 133 -2.69 20.98 -8.57
C LEU A 133 -1.94 21.81 -9.61
N TYR A 134 -1.92 21.32 -10.85
CA TYR A 134 -1.40 22.06 -12.00
C TYR A 134 -2.44 22.12 -13.11
N THR A 135 -2.31 23.11 -13.99
CA THR A 135 -3.21 23.31 -15.14
C THR A 135 -2.41 23.61 -16.39
N ILE A 136 -3.02 23.33 -17.58
CA ILE A 136 -2.55 23.76 -18.89
C ILE A 136 -3.36 24.95 -19.40
N ASN A 137 -4.38 25.43 -18.65
CA ASN A 137 -5.17 26.59 -19.00
C ASN A 137 -4.42 27.88 -18.64
N PRO A 138 -3.97 28.69 -19.63
CA PRO A 138 -3.15 29.88 -19.35
C PRO A 138 -3.91 30.98 -18.58
N ASN A 139 -5.24 30.92 -18.50
CA ASN A 139 -6.07 31.91 -17.83
C ASN A 139 -6.28 31.60 -16.34
N VAL A 140 -5.96 30.38 -15.89
CA VAL A 140 -6.09 29.96 -14.50
C VAL A 140 -4.76 30.17 -13.78
N LYS A 141 -4.74 31.00 -12.74
CA LYS A 141 -3.56 31.30 -11.90
C LYS A 141 -3.76 30.88 -10.45
N THR A 142 -5.01 30.83 -10.02
CA THR A 142 -5.46 30.42 -8.70
C THR A 142 -6.67 29.50 -8.82
N ILE A 143 -7.07 28.86 -7.73
CA ILE A 143 -8.29 28.03 -7.75
C ILE A 143 -9.56 28.85 -8.02
N ALA A 144 -9.51 30.18 -7.80
CA ALA A 144 -10.64 31.07 -8.04
C ALA A 144 -10.88 31.37 -9.53
N ASP A 145 -9.91 31.10 -10.39
CA ASP A 145 -10.01 31.38 -11.84
C ASP A 145 -10.63 30.23 -12.62
N PHE A 146 -10.87 29.07 -11.99
CA PHE A 146 -11.57 27.96 -12.64
C PHE A 146 -13.01 28.33 -12.99
N THR A 147 -13.43 27.92 -14.17
CA THR A 147 -14.77 28.18 -14.73
C THR A 147 -15.48 26.89 -15.10
N GLU A 148 -16.75 26.96 -15.49
CA GLU A 148 -17.54 25.84 -16.01
C GLU A 148 -16.92 25.13 -17.23
N LYS A 149 -15.94 25.77 -17.89
CA LYS A 149 -15.22 25.20 -19.03
C LYS A 149 -14.05 24.31 -18.63
N ASP A 150 -13.65 24.39 -17.36
CA ASP A 150 -12.51 23.62 -16.85
C ASP A 150 -12.96 22.26 -16.33
N ARG A 151 -12.05 21.29 -16.37
CA ARG A 151 -12.21 19.98 -15.73
C ARG A 151 -10.90 19.62 -15.02
N ILE A 152 -11.05 19.25 -13.76
CA ILE A 152 -9.94 18.93 -12.86
C ILE A 152 -9.90 17.42 -12.66
N ALA A 153 -8.89 16.77 -13.20
CA ALA A 153 -8.71 15.33 -13.04
C ALA A 153 -8.26 14.97 -11.63
N VAL A 154 -8.94 14.00 -11.02
CA VAL A 154 -8.61 13.38 -9.74
C VAL A 154 -8.80 11.86 -9.84
N PRO A 155 -8.07 11.03 -9.07
CA PRO A 155 -8.21 9.56 -9.15
C PRO A 155 -9.63 9.06 -8.88
N SER A 156 -10.34 9.69 -7.96
CA SER A 156 -11.77 9.44 -7.67
C SER A 156 -12.39 10.70 -7.11
N VAL A 157 -13.52 11.10 -7.68
CA VAL A 157 -14.28 12.28 -7.24
C VAL A 157 -14.75 12.10 -5.81
N ARG A 158 -14.55 13.10 -4.95
CA ARG A 158 -14.98 13.15 -3.53
C ARG A 158 -14.37 12.06 -2.60
N ILE A 159 -13.62 11.10 -3.13
CA ILE A 159 -13.09 9.97 -2.35
C ILE A 159 -11.58 10.02 -2.26
N SER A 160 -10.91 10.44 -3.35
CA SER A 160 -9.44 10.50 -3.36
C SER A 160 -8.93 11.64 -2.50
N PHE A 161 -7.74 11.45 -1.93
CA PHE A 161 -7.07 12.50 -1.19
C PHE A 161 -6.83 13.76 -2.03
N ASN A 162 -6.61 13.56 -3.33
CA ASN A 162 -6.49 14.65 -4.30
C ASN A 162 -7.77 15.50 -4.39
N ALA A 163 -8.95 14.86 -4.44
CA ALA A 163 -10.22 15.57 -4.40
C ALA A 163 -10.39 16.36 -3.08
N MET A 164 -10.06 15.73 -1.95
CA MET A 164 -10.17 16.38 -0.64
C MET A 164 -9.15 17.51 -0.43
N MET A 165 -7.98 17.46 -1.08
CA MET A 165 -7.09 18.61 -1.15
C MET A 165 -7.78 19.82 -1.80
N LEU A 166 -8.52 19.60 -2.89
CA LEU A 166 -9.28 20.66 -3.55
C LEU A 166 -10.41 21.19 -2.65
N GLU A 167 -11.13 20.28 -1.98
CA GLU A 167 -12.18 20.62 -1.02
C GLU A 167 -11.64 21.47 0.15
N MET A 168 -10.48 21.10 0.73
CA MET A 168 -9.83 21.89 1.76
C MET A 168 -9.37 23.26 1.26
N ALA A 169 -8.84 23.33 0.04
CA ALA A 169 -8.47 24.60 -0.59
C ALA A 169 -9.70 25.48 -0.85
N ALA A 170 -10.81 24.87 -1.28
CA ALA A 170 -12.07 25.56 -1.50
C ALA A 170 -12.70 26.05 -0.19
N GLU A 171 -12.69 25.22 0.87
CA GLU A 171 -13.14 25.64 2.23
C GLU A 171 -12.35 26.87 2.70
N LYS A 172 -11.03 26.85 2.53
CA LYS A 172 -10.16 27.98 2.91
C LYS A 172 -10.45 29.26 2.11
N GLN A 173 -10.76 29.12 0.82
CA GLN A 173 -10.97 30.24 -0.08
C GLN A 173 -12.37 30.85 0.05
N TRP A 174 -13.42 30.02 0.21
CA TRP A 174 -14.82 30.46 0.13
C TRP A 174 -15.69 30.05 1.33
N GLY A 175 -15.16 29.24 2.26
CA GLY A 175 -15.97 28.62 3.32
C GLY A 175 -16.89 27.50 2.82
N ASP A 176 -16.76 27.09 1.56
CA ASP A 176 -17.54 26.03 0.92
C ASP A 176 -16.58 24.98 0.34
N PRO A 177 -16.43 23.82 0.98
CA PRO A 177 -15.53 22.75 0.51
C PRO A 177 -15.97 22.18 -0.83
N HIS A 178 -17.26 22.21 -1.17
CA HIS A 178 -17.82 21.58 -2.37
C HIS A 178 -17.89 22.53 -3.58
N LYS A 179 -17.37 23.74 -3.46
CA LYS A 179 -17.44 24.79 -4.47
C LYS A 179 -16.96 24.36 -5.86
N LEU A 180 -15.93 23.50 -5.93
CA LEU A 180 -15.32 23.06 -7.18
C LEU A 180 -15.61 21.58 -7.54
N ASP A 181 -16.42 20.88 -6.74
CA ASP A 181 -16.70 19.44 -6.96
C ASP A 181 -17.24 19.15 -8.35
N HIS A 182 -18.13 19.99 -8.84
CA HIS A 182 -18.77 19.84 -10.15
C HIS A 182 -17.80 19.97 -11.34
N LEU A 183 -16.60 20.49 -11.12
CA LEU A 183 -15.52 20.56 -12.11
C LEU A 183 -14.62 19.32 -12.08
N THR A 184 -14.73 18.47 -11.04
CA THR A 184 -13.85 17.29 -10.92
C THR A 184 -14.30 16.14 -11.80
N VAL A 185 -13.35 15.40 -12.35
CA VAL A 185 -13.58 14.18 -13.13
C VAL A 185 -12.64 13.06 -12.66
N GLY A 186 -13.19 11.82 -12.59
CA GLY A 186 -12.44 10.65 -12.16
C GLY A 186 -11.53 10.13 -13.28
N LEU A 187 -10.22 10.33 -13.16
CA LEU A 187 -9.20 9.78 -14.05
C LEU A 187 -7.99 9.33 -13.24
N GLY A 188 -7.50 8.12 -13.50
CA GLY A 188 -6.20 7.68 -12.98
C GLY A 188 -5.07 8.60 -13.44
N HIS A 189 -4.00 8.72 -12.65
CA HIS A 189 -2.91 9.64 -12.97
C HIS A 189 -2.31 9.49 -14.38
N PRO A 190 -2.05 8.26 -14.90
CA PRO A 190 -1.56 8.09 -16.27
C PRO A 190 -2.54 8.64 -17.32
N ASP A 191 -3.84 8.37 -17.14
CA ASP A 191 -4.89 8.77 -18.08
C ASP A 191 -5.10 10.29 -18.05
N ALA A 192 -4.99 10.91 -16.86
CA ALA A 192 -5.07 12.35 -16.72
C ALA A 192 -3.93 13.08 -17.46
N VAL A 193 -2.68 12.60 -17.33
CA VAL A 193 -1.54 13.15 -18.08
C VAL A 193 -1.71 12.96 -19.56
N ALA A 194 -2.19 11.77 -20.01
CA ALA A 194 -2.48 11.49 -21.42
C ALA A 194 -3.56 12.43 -21.98
N ALA A 195 -4.65 12.64 -21.23
CA ALA A 195 -5.72 13.56 -21.65
C ALA A 195 -5.23 15.01 -21.78
N LEU A 196 -4.41 15.48 -20.82
CA LEU A 196 -3.81 16.84 -20.85
C LEU A 196 -2.83 17.02 -22.02
N SER A 197 -2.16 15.95 -22.47
CA SER A 197 -1.18 16.02 -23.57
C SER A 197 -1.77 16.47 -24.92
N ALA A 198 -3.10 16.40 -25.08
CA ALA A 198 -3.79 16.96 -26.23
C ALA A 198 -3.68 18.49 -26.33
N GLY A 199 -3.26 19.18 -25.25
CA GLY A 199 -3.06 20.60 -25.16
C GLY A 199 -4.32 21.41 -24.90
N TYR A 200 -4.14 22.65 -24.42
CA TYR A 200 -5.25 23.55 -24.09
C TYR A 200 -6.16 23.80 -25.31
N GLY A 201 -7.46 23.77 -25.10
CA GLY A 201 -8.48 23.90 -26.13
C GLY A 201 -8.85 22.60 -26.88
N LYS A 202 -8.07 21.50 -26.68
CA LYS A 202 -8.35 20.17 -27.25
C LYS A 202 -8.48 19.09 -26.18
N ALA A 203 -7.83 19.28 -25.05
CA ALA A 203 -7.85 18.34 -23.95
C ALA A 203 -9.25 18.25 -23.32
N THR A 204 -9.64 17.05 -22.89
CA THR A 204 -10.91 16.80 -22.18
C THR A 204 -10.86 17.23 -20.73
N VAL A 205 -9.67 17.41 -20.17
CA VAL A 205 -9.42 17.99 -18.85
C VAL A 205 -8.39 19.11 -18.99
N THR A 206 -8.47 20.13 -18.12
CA THR A 206 -7.59 21.30 -18.16
C THR A 206 -6.62 21.35 -17.00
N ALA A 207 -6.88 20.59 -15.92
CA ALA A 207 -6.09 20.55 -14.72
C ALA A 207 -6.03 19.14 -14.14
N HIS A 208 -5.03 18.90 -13.29
CA HIS A 208 -4.85 17.62 -12.61
C HIS A 208 -4.23 17.84 -11.23
N ILE A 209 -4.75 17.15 -10.24
CA ILE A 209 -4.11 17.07 -8.93
C ILE A 209 -3.31 15.76 -8.89
N ALA A 210 -2.00 15.87 -8.96
CA ALA A 210 -1.10 14.76 -9.17
C ALA A 210 -0.16 14.50 -7.99
N VAL A 211 0.40 13.30 -7.98
CA VAL A 211 1.54 12.87 -7.16
C VAL A 211 2.71 12.48 -8.08
N GLN A 212 3.92 12.38 -7.53
CA GLN A 212 5.08 11.93 -8.30
C GLN A 212 4.94 10.47 -8.77
N PRO A 213 5.38 10.12 -9.99
CA PRO A 213 6.08 10.98 -10.98
C PRO A 213 5.12 11.75 -11.92
N PHE A 214 3.82 11.67 -11.73
CA PHE A 214 2.83 12.27 -12.64
C PHE A 214 2.76 13.78 -12.55
N THR A 215 3.15 14.38 -11.43
CA THR A 215 3.36 15.83 -11.31
C THR A 215 4.47 16.28 -12.27
N ASP A 216 5.64 15.63 -12.22
CA ASP A 216 6.76 15.96 -13.10
C ASP A 216 6.41 15.76 -14.58
N ARG A 217 5.75 14.63 -14.92
CA ARG A 217 5.28 14.37 -16.29
C ARG A 217 4.32 15.45 -16.78
N GLY A 218 3.39 15.85 -15.93
CA GLY A 218 2.38 16.85 -16.26
C GLY A 218 2.97 18.25 -16.42
N LEU A 219 3.92 18.63 -15.58
CA LEU A 219 4.59 19.94 -15.65
C LEU A 219 5.53 20.07 -16.85
N LYS A 220 5.95 18.98 -17.50
CA LYS A 220 6.66 18.99 -18.77
C LYS A 220 5.76 19.27 -20.00
N LEU A 221 4.42 19.25 -19.82
CA LEU A 221 3.49 19.57 -20.91
C LEU A 221 3.53 21.07 -21.24
N PRO A 222 3.36 21.45 -22.53
CA PRO A 222 3.36 22.86 -22.94
C PRO A 222 2.32 23.68 -22.18
N GLY A 223 2.73 24.78 -21.57
CA GLY A 223 1.87 25.71 -20.85
C GLY A 223 1.45 25.25 -19.45
N ALA A 224 1.87 24.07 -19.02
CA ALA A 224 1.56 23.57 -17.69
C ALA A 224 2.23 24.42 -16.61
N HIS A 225 1.49 24.73 -15.54
CA HIS A 225 1.99 25.48 -14.38
C HIS A 225 1.22 25.10 -13.12
N VAL A 226 1.87 25.31 -11.98
CA VAL A 226 1.34 24.99 -10.65
C VAL A 226 0.31 26.04 -10.22
N ILE A 227 -0.77 25.56 -9.62
CA ILE A 227 -1.84 26.38 -9.03
C ILE A 227 -1.85 26.28 -7.50
N ALA A 228 -1.66 25.08 -6.94
CA ALA A 228 -1.63 24.87 -5.50
C ALA A 228 -0.76 23.64 -5.14
N ASP A 229 -0.17 23.69 -3.95
CA ASP A 229 0.61 22.59 -3.34
C ASP A 229 -0.08 22.15 -2.05
N SER A 230 -0.19 20.84 -1.84
CA SER A 230 -0.85 20.28 -0.67
C SER A 230 -0.20 20.69 0.66
N ARG A 231 1.10 20.95 0.67
CA ARG A 231 1.84 21.41 1.87
C ARG A 231 1.32 22.75 2.38
N GLU A 232 0.95 23.65 1.47
CA GLU A 232 0.36 24.94 1.78
C GLU A 232 -1.11 24.81 2.20
N VAL A 233 -1.84 23.91 1.51
CA VAL A 233 -3.26 23.66 1.80
C VAL A 233 -3.41 23.05 3.19
N PHE A 234 -2.61 22.03 3.52
CA PHE A 234 -2.71 21.30 4.79
C PHE A 234 -1.98 21.99 5.95
N GLY A 235 -1.11 22.95 5.68
CA GLY A 235 -0.33 23.65 6.70
C GLY A 235 0.76 22.79 7.35
N GLY A 236 1.30 21.79 6.65
CA GLY A 236 2.38 20.93 7.10
C GLY A 236 2.29 19.48 6.61
N PRO A 237 3.19 18.61 7.10
CA PRO A 237 3.18 17.20 6.74
C PRO A 237 1.89 16.53 7.22
N LEU A 238 1.36 15.63 6.40
CA LEU A 238 0.15 14.87 6.65
C LEU A 238 0.37 13.45 6.15
N THR A 239 -0.04 12.45 6.92
CA THR A 239 0.00 11.04 6.47
C THR A 239 -0.74 10.93 5.14
N GLN A 240 -0.02 10.47 4.10
CA GLN A 240 -0.62 10.36 2.79
C GLN A 240 -1.02 8.94 2.47
N ILE A 241 -0.10 7.99 2.58
CA ILE A 241 -0.35 6.58 2.22
C ILE A 241 -0.17 5.68 3.43
N THR A 242 -1.12 4.77 3.60
CA THR A 242 -1.12 3.70 4.61
C THR A 242 -1.26 2.34 3.95
N LEU A 243 -0.73 1.29 4.58
CA LEU A 243 -1.00 -0.11 4.22
C LEU A 243 -2.13 -0.62 5.10
N LEU A 244 -3.22 -1.05 4.51
CA LEU A 244 -4.43 -1.50 5.16
C LEU A 244 -4.56 -3.02 5.17
N ALA A 245 -5.20 -3.54 6.20
CA ALA A 245 -5.66 -4.93 6.25
C ALA A 245 -6.97 -5.02 7.03
N THR A 246 -7.77 -6.05 6.74
CA THR A 246 -8.95 -6.40 7.51
C THR A 246 -8.57 -7.16 8.78
N LYS A 247 -9.45 -7.15 9.78
CA LYS A 247 -9.34 -8.00 10.97
C LYS A 247 -9.22 -9.48 10.58
N GLN A 248 -9.96 -9.93 9.57
CA GLN A 248 -9.89 -11.31 9.08
C GLN A 248 -8.49 -11.67 8.56
N THR A 249 -7.86 -10.78 7.79
CA THR A 249 -6.48 -10.99 7.30
C THR A 249 -5.50 -11.13 8.46
N LYS A 250 -5.60 -10.27 9.48
CA LYS A 250 -4.78 -10.33 10.69
C LYS A 250 -4.97 -11.64 11.45
N ASP A 251 -6.24 -12.00 11.72
CA ASP A 251 -6.58 -13.15 12.55
C ASP A 251 -6.29 -14.50 11.85
N LYS A 252 -6.36 -14.55 10.52
CA LYS A 252 -6.11 -15.75 9.71
C LYS A 252 -4.66 -16.26 9.86
N ASN A 253 -3.69 -15.38 9.92
CA ASN A 253 -2.29 -15.73 10.12
C ASN A 253 -1.53 -14.59 10.82
N PRO A 254 -1.57 -14.52 12.17
CA PRO A 254 -0.93 -13.44 12.92
C PRO A 254 0.59 -13.37 12.72
N VAL A 255 1.26 -14.51 12.50
CA VAL A 255 2.72 -14.53 12.26
C VAL A 255 3.05 -13.92 10.90
N LEU A 256 2.28 -14.24 9.86
CA LEU A 256 2.44 -13.62 8.54
C LEU A 256 2.11 -12.13 8.58
N PHE A 257 1.07 -11.75 9.34
CA PHE A 257 0.71 -10.35 9.55
C PHE A 257 1.87 -9.57 10.19
N GLN A 258 2.52 -10.14 11.22
CA GLN A 258 3.72 -9.56 11.82
C GLN A 258 4.88 -9.47 10.82
N ALA A 259 5.07 -10.50 9.98
CA ALA A 259 6.09 -10.47 8.93
C ALA A 259 5.87 -9.33 7.94
N VAL A 260 4.61 -9.08 7.54
CA VAL A 260 4.24 -7.95 6.67
C VAL A 260 4.51 -6.61 7.34
N ALA A 261 4.16 -6.46 8.62
CA ALA A 261 4.43 -5.23 9.36
C ALA A 261 5.93 -4.94 9.49
N ASN A 262 6.73 -5.96 9.82
CA ASN A 262 8.19 -5.84 9.89
C ASN A 262 8.78 -5.50 8.50
N ALA A 263 8.28 -6.17 7.46
CA ALA A 263 8.74 -5.96 6.08
C ALA A 263 8.42 -4.54 5.59
N LEU A 264 7.27 -3.97 5.97
CA LEU A 264 6.94 -2.58 5.67
C LEU A 264 7.96 -1.62 6.30
N GLN A 265 8.23 -1.76 7.59
CA GLN A 265 9.20 -0.91 8.30
C GLN A 265 10.61 -1.02 7.71
N GLU A 266 11.07 -2.24 7.44
CA GLU A 266 12.37 -2.48 6.81
C GLU A 266 12.44 -1.91 5.38
N SER A 267 11.35 -2.01 4.61
CA SER A 267 11.27 -1.47 3.26
C SER A 267 11.32 0.07 3.25
N ILE A 268 10.59 0.72 4.16
CA ILE A 268 10.64 2.17 4.38
C ILE A 268 12.08 2.60 4.67
N LYS A 269 12.75 1.90 5.60
CA LYS A 269 14.14 2.18 5.96
C LYS A 269 15.08 2.04 4.76
N ARG A 270 14.95 0.98 3.95
CA ARG A 270 15.77 0.77 2.75
C ARG A 270 15.54 1.82 1.69
N CYS A 271 14.29 2.14 1.40
CA CYS A 271 13.93 3.17 0.43
C CYS A 271 14.47 4.55 0.83
N SER A 272 14.50 4.87 2.13
CA SER A 272 15.04 6.12 2.66
C SER A 272 16.58 6.14 2.66
N ALA A 273 17.22 5.00 2.97
CA ALA A 273 18.68 4.90 3.08
C ALA A 273 19.40 4.94 1.72
N ASP A 274 18.81 4.32 0.70
CA ASP A 274 19.37 4.26 -0.66
C ASP A 274 18.29 4.58 -1.70
N LYS A 275 18.09 5.87 -1.93
CA LYS A 275 17.10 6.38 -2.89
C LYS A 275 17.41 6.00 -4.33
N ARG A 276 18.71 5.75 -4.68
CA ARG A 276 19.09 5.33 -6.03
C ARG A 276 18.70 3.87 -6.28
N ALA A 277 19.05 2.96 -5.37
CA ALA A 277 18.60 1.56 -5.46
C ALA A 277 17.07 1.45 -5.42
N ALA A 278 16.41 2.30 -4.64
CA ALA A 278 14.96 2.40 -4.61
C ALA A 278 14.38 2.84 -5.97
N ALA A 279 14.99 3.83 -6.63
CA ALA A 279 14.61 4.28 -7.97
C ALA A 279 14.77 3.18 -9.03
N GLU A 280 15.89 2.44 -9.00
CA GLU A 280 16.15 1.31 -9.88
C GLU A 280 15.10 0.20 -9.72
N LEU A 281 14.80 -0.16 -8.47
CA LEU A 281 13.77 -1.15 -8.17
C LEU A 281 12.40 -0.71 -8.70
N TRP A 282 11.99 0.53 -8.43
CA TRP A 282 10.69 1.03 -8.86
C TRP A 282 10.56 1.09 -10.38
N LYS A 283 11.63 1.56 -11.06
CA LYS A 283 11.69 1.56 -12.52
C LYS A 283 11.43 0.17 -13.09
N LYS A 284 12.12 -0.84 -12.56
CA LYS A 284 11.98 -2.22 -12.99
C LYS A 284 10.60 -2.79 -12.66
N ALA A 285 10.11 -2.62 -11.44
CA ALA A 285 8.84 -3.19 -10.97
C ALA A 285 7.63 -2.60 -11.73
N ASN A 286 7.71 -1.31 -12.11
CA ASN A 286 6.61 -0.58 -12.73
C ASN A 286 6.78 -0.35 -14.23
N ASN A 287 7.86 -0.88 -14.85
CA ASN A 287 8.22 -0.62 -16.24
C ASN A 287 8.15 0.88 -16.59
N ALA A 288 8.79 1.70 -15.73
CA ALA A 288 8.69 3.15 -15.79
C ALA A 288 9.50 3.74 -16.94
N SER A 289 8.97 4.78 -17.57
CA SER A 289 9.63 5.51 -18.68
C SER A 289 10.76 6.42 -18.19
N GLU A 290 10.69 6.88 -16.94
CA GLU A 290 11.71 7.75 -16.34
C GLU A 290 13.07 7.03 -16.25
N SER A 291 14.14 7.81 -16.39
CA SER A 291 15.47 7.35 -16.06
C SER A 291 15.64 7.18 -14.54
N VAL A 292 16.64 6.41 -14.12
CA VAL A 292 16.96 6.27 -12.70
C VAL A 292 17.34 7.62 -12.09
N ASP A 293 18.02 8.49 -12.84
CA ASP A 293 18.41 9.82 -12.36
C ASP A 293 17.22 10.74 -12.14
N GLU A 294 16.23 10.72 -13.04
CA GLU A 294 14.96 11.45 -12.84
C GLU A 294 14.24 10.95 -11.60
N LEU A 295 14.08 9.63 -11.45
CA LEU A 295 13.43 9.03 -10.27
C LEU A 295 14.19 9.35 -8.98
N PHE A 296 15.51 9.28 -9.00
CA PHE A 296 16.35 9.64 -7.86
C PHE A 296 16.16 11.11 -7.45
N THR A 297 16.06 12.00 -8.43
CA THR A 297 15.79 13.43 -8.20
C THR A 297 14.42 13.62 -7.53
N LEU A 298 13.37 12.95 -8.03
CA LEU A 298 12.03 13.01 -7.46
C LEU A 298 11.98 12.46 -6.03
N LEU A 299 12.65 11.34 -5.77
CA LEU A 299 12.75 10.75 -4.43
C LEU A 299 13.60 11.59 -3.47
N SER A 300 14.42 12.49 -3.99
CA SER A 300 15.29 13.38 -3.20
C SER A 300 14.62 14.71 -2.85
N ASP A 301 13.41 14.98 -3.40
CA ASP A 301 12.62 16.15 -3.01
C ASP A 301 12.38 16.14 -1.49
N PRO A 302 12.67 17.24 -0.76
CA PRO A 302 12.42 17.32 0.68
C PRO A 302 10.95 17.11 1.08
N GLY A 303 10.03 17.36 0.16
CA GLY A 303 8.60 17.10 0.35
C GLY A 303 8.19 15.65 0.15
N PHE A 304 9.14 14.74 -0.16
CA PHE A 304 8.89 13.32 -0.37
C PHE A 304 9.55 12.49 0.73
N GLU A 305 8.75 11.78 1.51
CA GLU A 305 9.24 11.02 2.66
C GLU A 305 8.63 9.62 2.70
N PHE A 306 9.47 8.61 2.83
CA PHE A 306 9.04 7.28 3.27
C PHE A 306 9.12 7.25 4.79
N THR A 307 7.99 7.07 5.45
CA THR A 307 7.90 7.14 6.90
C THR A 307 6.88 6.17 7.46
N SER A 308 7.19 5.62 8.63
CA SER A 308 6.24 4.83 9.43
C SER A 308 5.48 5.69 10.45
N GLN A 309 5.82 6.98 10.58
CA GLN A 309 5.20 7.87 11.55
C GLN A 309 3.86 8.40 11.03
N PRO A 310 2.75 8.21 11.75
CA PRO A 310 1.48 8.89 11.47
C PRO A 310 1.58 10.38 11.80
N HIS A 311 1.04 11.24 10.92
CA HIS A 311 1.03 12.69 11.10
C HIS A 311 -0.37 13.25 10.91
N ARG A 312 -0.83 14.07 11.86
CA ARG A 312 -2.04 14.91 11.82
C ARG A 312 -3.32 14.14 11.48
N ILE A 313 -3.43 12.89 11.94
CA ILE A 313 -4.58 12.02 11.70
C ILE A 313 -5.87 12.64 12.23
N ALA A 314 -5.86 13.10 13.51
CA ALA A 314 -7.02 13.70 14.14
C ALA A 314 -7.44 15.02 13.45
N HIS A 315 -6.48 15.81 12.97
CA HIS A 315 -6.76 17.05 12.23
C HIS A 315 -7.55 16.78 10.94
N PHE A 316 -7.13 15.75 10.20
CA PHE A 316 -7.82 15.38 8.96
C PHE A 316 -9.18 14.71 9.22
N ALA A 317 -9.29 13.88 10.26
CA ALA A 317 -10.57 13.31 10.70
C ALA A 317 -11.58 14.40 11.05
N ALA A 318 -11.14 15.48 11.75
CA ALA A 318 -11.98 16.62 12.06
C ALA A 318 -12.48 17.35 10.79
N PHE A 319 -11.65 17.44 9.73
CA PHE A 319 -12.11 17.96 8.43
C PHE A 319 -13.20 17.07 7.83
N LEU A 320 -13.01 15.74 7.79
CA LEU A 320 -14.01 14.80 7.27
C LEU A 320 -15.33 14.86 8.04
N ASN A 321 -15.28 15.07 9.37
CA ASN A 321 -16.49 15.26 10.17
C ASN A 321 -17.23 16.58 9.78
N ARG A 322 -16.49 17.67 9.48
CA ARG A 322 -17.11 18.94 9.08
C ARG A 322 -17.81 18.88 7.73
N ILE A 323 -17.31 18.05 6.81
CA ILE A 323 -17.90 17.88 5.47
C ILE A 323 -18.86 16.68 5.38
N ASP A 324 -19.29 16.12 6.52
CA ASP A 324 -20.20 14.97 6.65
C ASP A 324 -19.71 13.68 5.94
N ASN A 325 -18.41 13.56 5.67
CA ASN A 325 -17.80 12.37 5.08
C ASN A 325 -17.40 11.31 6.11
N MET A 326 -17.47 11.62 7.40
CA MET A 326 -17.17 10.73 8.52
C MET A 326 -18.08 11.06 9.71
N LYS A 327 -18.60 10.03 10.38
CA LYS A 327 -19.50 10.20 11.55
C LYS A 327 -18.74 10.04 12.87
N SER A 328 -17.87 9.05 12.96
CA SER A 328 -17.13 8.75 14.18
C SER A 328 -16.05 9.79 14.42
N LYS A 329 -15.79 10.10 15.70
CA LYS A 329 -14.68 10.96 16.09
C LYS A 329 -13.44 10.08 16.38
N VAL A 330 -12.29 10.56 15.97
CA VAL A 330 -11.00 9.93 16.25
C VAL A 330 -10.38 10.66 17.44
N GLY A 331 -10.18 9.95 18.54
CA GLY A 331 -9.54 10.50 19.74
C GLY A 331 -8.01 10.30 19.76
N ASP A 332 -7.56 9.15 19.26
CA ASP A 332 -6.14 8.80 19.16
C ASP A 332 -5.89 8.11 17.79
N TRP A 333 -4.80 8.44 17.12
CA TRP A 333 -4.43 7.82 15.85
C TRP A 333 -4.33 6.28 15.94
N LYS A 334 -4.01 5.71 17.13
CA LYS A 334 -3.93 4.27 17.37
C LYS A 334 -5.25 3.54 17.15
N GLU A 335 -6.38 4.24 17.24
CA GLU A 335 -7.69 3.65 16.94
C GLU A 335 -7.78 3.16 15.49
N LEU A 336 -7.03 3.80 14.59
CA LEU A 336 -7.01 3.54 13.15
C LEU A 336 -5.90 2.55 12.74
N PHE A 337 -5.04 2.15 13.66
CA PHE A 337 -3.89 1.29 13.37
C PHE A 337 -3.96 -0.03 14.14
N TRP A 338 -3.36 -1.07 13.58
CA TRP A 338 -3.13 -2.31 14.30
C TRP A 338 -1.95 -2.16 15.28
N GLU A 339 -1.91 -3.00 16.29
CA GLU A 339 -0.94 -2.93 17.39
C GLU A 339 0.52 -3.00 16.93
N THR A 340 0.76 -3.57 15.74
CA THR A 340 2.08 -3.62 15.09
C THR A 340 2.68 -2.25 14.79
N ALA A 341 1.86 -1.20 14.78
CA ALA A 341 2.30 0.18 14.56
C ALA A 341 2.45 1.01 15.85
N TYR A 342 2.04 0.50 17.02
CA TYR A 342 1.95 1.31 18.24
C TYR A 342 3.29 1.74 18.83
N ASN A 343 4.39 1.17 18.36
CA ASN A 343 5.76 1.60 18.69
C ASN A 343 6.21 2.86 17.92
N GLN A 344 5.40 3.34 16.98
CA GLN A 344 5.68 4.56 16.24
C GLN A 344 5.23 5.79 17.04
N GLN A 345 5.97 6.90 16.87
CA GLN A 345 5.53 8.20 17.34
C GLN A 345 4.53 8.76 16.31
N GLY A 346 3.34 9.17 16.74
CA GLY A 346 2.30 9.70 15.87
C GLY A 346 1.43 10.74 16.57
N ASP A 347 0.65 11.54 15.78
CA ASP A 347 -0.27 12.58 16.22
C ASP A 347 -1.56 12.65 15.38
#